data_c21d86de903e5ae02120ec48564b15b0
#
_entry.id   c21d86de903e5ae02120ec48564b15b0
#
_cell.length_a   1.000
_cell.length_b   1.000
_cell.length_c   1.000
_cell.angle_alpha   90.00
_cell.angle_beta   90.00
_cell.angle_gamma   90.00
#
_symmetry.space_group_name_H-M   'P 1'
#
loop_
_entity.id
_entity.type
_entity.pdbx_description
1 polymer ?
#
loop_
_entity_poly.entity_id
_entity_poly.type
_entity_poly.pdbx_seq_one_letter_code
_entity_poly.pdbx_strand_id
1 'polypeptide(L)'
;MNDQTRQRLLNLEALVEAGFAPYPYRFPETHSAEAILKAKRGAPPESEWPEEEVAVAGRLVALRRMGKVTFAHLLDETGRIQLYFQRDLTPKYELLKKLDVGDILGVRGHPFTTKTGEVTVKVLDWTPLVKSLHPLPDKWHGLRDKEVRYRQRYLDLIVNPEVREVFRRRSEI
;
A
#
# COMPACT_ATOMS: atom_id res chain seq x y z
N MET A 1 -26.04 -1.07 5.28
CA MET A 1 -24.67 -1.43 4.86
C MET A 1 -24.71 -1.70 3.37
N ASN A 2 -23.89 -1.06 2.55
CA ASN A 2 -23.88 -1.30 1.12
C ASN A 2 -23.13 -2.60 0.77
N ASP A 3 -23.32 -3.12 -0.45
CA ASP A 3 -22.74 -4.39 -0.87
C ASP A 3 -21.22 -4.40 -0.86
N GLN A 4 -20.57 -3.26 -1.16
CA GLN A 4 -19.11 -3.14 -1.11
C GLN A 4 -18.56 -3.28 0.31
N THR A 5 -19.18 -2.63 1.29
CA THR A 5 -18.80 -2.76 2.70
C THR A 5 -18.97 -4.19 3.19
N ARG A 6 -20.07 -4.85 2.79
CA ARG A 6 -20.32 -6.25 3.12
C ARG A 6 -19.24 -7.17 2.53
N GLN A 7 -18.88 -6.98 1.26
CA GLN A 7 -17.84 -7.78 0.63
C GLN A 7 -16.47 -7.58 1.30
N ARG A 8 -16.14 -6.35 1.71
CA ARG A 8 -14.88 -6.05 2.42
C ARG A 8 -14.82 -6.68 3.81
N LEU A 9 -15.95 -6.78 4.51
CA LEU A 9 -16.04 -7.53 5.77
C LEU A 9 -15.77 -9.02 5.54
N LEU A 10 -16.41 -9.65 4.53
CA LEU A 10 -16.13 -11.04 4.16
C LEU A 10 -14.66 -11.26 3.76
N ASN A 11 -14.04 -10.29 3.12
CA ASN A 11 -12.62 -10.36 2.81
C ASN A 11 -11.75 -10.28 4.09
N LEU A 12 -12.13 -9.46 5.07
CA LEU A 12 -11.46 -9.41 6.37
C LEU A 12 -11.58 -10.74 7.10
N GLU A 13 -12.78 -11.30 7.20
CA GLU A 13 -13.02 -12.61 7.83
C GLU A 13 -12.15 -13.70 7.20
N ALA A 14 -12.08 -13.76 5.88
CA ALA A 14 -11.23 -14.72 5.18
C ALA A 14 -9.73 -14.54 5.45
N LEU A 15 -9.25 -13.31 5.67
CA LEU A 15 -7.87 -13.05 6.07
C LEU A 15 -7.61 -13.52 7.50
N VAL A 16 -8.57 -13.29 8.42
CA VAL A 16 -8.48 -13.75 9.82
C VAL A 16 -8.50 -15.28 9.89
N GLU A 17 -9.39 -15.94 9.18
CA GLU A 17 -9.45 -17.41 9.09
C GLU A 17 -8.14 -18.01 8.55
N ALA A 18 -7.46 -17.31 7.65
CA ALA A 18 -6.16 -17.70 7.14
C ALA A 18 -4.98 -17.43 8.10
N GLY A 19 -5.28 -16.94 9.32
CA GLY A 19 -4.30 -16.74 10.39
C GLY A 19 -3.62 -15.39 10.39
N PHE A 20 -4.14 -14.39 9.66
CA PHE A 20 -3.68 -13.00 9.84
C PHE A 20 -4.34 -12.39 11.08
N ALA A 21 -3.53 -11.71 11.91
CA ALA A 21 -4.07 -10.95 13.02
C ALA A 21 -4.85 -9.73 12.51
N PRO A 22 -6.11 -9.53 12.91
CA PRO A 22 -6.82 -8.30 12.60
C PRO A 22 -6.18 -7.15 13.39
N TYR A 23 -5.84 -6.07 12.71
CA TYR A 23 -5.30 -4.85 13.31
C TYR A 23 -4.10 -5.09 14.25
N PRO A 24 -2.96 -5.61 13.75
CA PRO A 24 -1.78 -5.86 14.57
C PRO A 24 -1.25 -4.56 15.17
N TYR A 25 -0.75 -4.62 16.40
CA TYR A 25 -0.26 -3.44 17.15
C TYR A 25 0.95 -2.77 16.53
N ARG A 26 1.80 -3.53 15.86
CA ARG A 26 3.06 -3.04 15.28
C ARG A 26 3.39 -3.81 14.03
N PHE A 27 3.99 -3.09 13.10
CA PHE A 27 4.76 -3.65 12.00
C PHE A 27 6.19 -3.09 12.09
N PRO A 28 7.23 -3.93 12.10
CA PRO A 28 8.62 -3.46 12.21
C PRO A 28 9.10 -2.91 10.87
N GLU A 29 8.69 -1.70 10.56
CA GLU A 29 9.12 -0.95 9.39
C GLU A 29 10.60 -0.56 9.55
N THR A 30 11.39 -0.73 8.49
CA THR A 30 12.81 -0.39 8.47
C THR A 30 13.14 0.75 7.52
N HIS A 31 12.33 0.94 6.48
CA HIS A 31 12.57 1.93 5.44
C HIS A 31 11.26 2.62 5.05
N SER A 32 11.35 3.91 4.73
CA SER A 32 10.28 4.63 4.05
C SER A 32 10.37 4.43 2.53
N ALA A 33 9.28 4.68 1.81
CA ALA A 33 9.24 4.60 0.35
C ALA A 33 10.30 5.50 -0.29
N GLU A 34 10.42 6.75 0.21
CA GLU A 34 11.40 7.72 -0.32
C GLU A 34 12.83 7.26 -0.08
N ALA A 35 13.14 6.66 1.06
CA ALA A 35 14.49 6.18 1.38
C ALA A 35 14.95 5.11 0.36
N ILE A 36 14.08 4.15 0.04
CA ILE A 36 14.38 3.12 -0.98
C ILE A 36 14.53 3.76 -2.36
N LEU A 37 13.60 4.63 -2.74
CA LEU A 37 13.65 5.30 -4.05
C LEU A 37 14.92 6.14 -4.21
N LYS A 38 15.35 6.86 -3.17
CA LYS A 38 16.60 7.66 -3.18
C LYS A 38 17.83 6.76 -3.29
N ALA A 39 17.89 5.68 -2.51
CA ALA A 39 19.02 4.76 -2.50
C ALA A 39 19.23 4.06 -3.85
N LYS A 40 18.16 3.84 -4.62
CA LYS A 40 18.19 3.13 -5.91
C LYS A 40 17.99 4.04 -7.12
N ARG A 41 18.01 5.35 -6.93
CA ARG A 41 17.83 6.32 -8.02
C ARG A 41 18.92 6.18 -9.07
N GLY A 42 18.52 6.04 -10.34
CA GLY A 42 19.45 5.91 -11.47
C GLY A 42 20.07 4.52 -11.63
N ALA A 43 19.65 3.54 -10.85
CA ALA A 43 20.08 2.16 -11.04
C ALA A 43 19.61 1.62 -12.42
N PRO A 44 20.43 0.83 -13.11
CA PRO A 44 20.05 0.23 -14.39
C PRO A 44 18.79 -0.63 -14.25
N PRO A 45 17.99 -0.78 -15.34
CA PRO A 45 16.91 -1.76 -15.36
C PRO A 45 17.41 -3.18 -15.04
N GLU A 46 16.51 -3.98 -14.45
CA GLU A 46 16.78 -5.37 -14.06
C GLU A 46 17.93 -5.56 -13.05
N SER A 47 18.29 -4.51 -12.29
CA SER A 47 19.17 -4.62 -11.13
C SER A 47 18.43 -5.22 -9.93
N GLU A 48 19.07 -6.08 -9.15
CA GLU A 48 18.51 -6.69 -7.94
C GLU A 48 19.47 -6.55 -6.75
N TRP A 49 18.92 -6.39 -5.52
CA TRP A 49 19.68 -6.32 -4.27
C TRP A 49 19.13 -7.33 -3.26
N PRO A 50 19.32 -8.65 -3.49
CA PRO A 50 18.71 -9.70 -2.67
C PRO A 50 19.21 -9.72 -1.22
N GLU A 51 20.41 -9.20 -0.96
CA GLU A 51 20.99 -9.11 0.40
C GLU A 51 20.45 -7.91 1.21
N GLU A 52 19.73 -7.01 0.58
CA GLU A 52 19.18 -5.80 1.21
C GLU A 52 17.72 -6.02 1.56
N GLU A 53 17.46 -6.53 2.75
CA GLU A 53 16.10 -6.68 3.24
C GLU A 53 15.51 -5.34 3.64
N VAL A 54 14.32 -5.05 3.14
CA VAL A 54 13.53 -3.86 3.48
C VAL A 54 12.15 -4.26 4.00
N ALA A 55 11.66 -3.51 4.97
CA ALA A 55 10.29 -3.61 5.46
C ALA A 55 9.63 -2.25 5.33
N VAL A 56 8.53 -2.17 4.59
CA VAL A 56 7.77 -0.95 4.34
C VAL A 56 6.30 -1.16 4.63
N ALA A 57 5.63 -0.14 5.15
CA ALA A 57 4.21 -0.15 5.38
C ALA A 57 3.54 1.07 4.74
N GLY A 58 2.30 0.92 4.31
CA GLY A 58 1.57 2.02 3.69
C GLY A 58 0.18 1.64 3.22
N ARG A 59 -0.50 2.62 2.66
CA ARG A 59 -1.83 2.44 2.07
C ARG A 59 -1.72 1.88 0.66
N LEU A 60 -2.43 0.79 0.41
CA LEU A 60 -2.58 0.21 -0.91
C LEU A 60 -3.40 1.16 -1.80
N VAL A 61 -2.76 1.76 -2.79
CA VAL A 61 -3.38 2.76 -3.68
C VAL A 61 -3.60 2.25 -5.10
N ALA A 62 -2.98 1.14 -5.46
CA ALA A 62 -3.23 0.43 -6.71
C ALA A 62 -2.93 -1.07 -6.54
N LEU A 63 -3.69 -1.90 -7.23
CA LEU A 63 -3.51 -3.35 -7.27
C LEU A 63 -3.84 -3.86 -8.68
N ARG A 64 -2.88 -4.50 -9.32
CA ARG A 64 -3.03 -5.08 -10.66
C ARG A 64 -2.57 -6.53 -10.65
N ARG A 65 -3.49 -7.45 -10.87
CA ARG A 65 -3.22 -8.89 -10.93
C ARG A 65 -3.01 -9.31 -12.38
N MET A 66 -1.94 -10.08 -12.61
CA MET A 66 -1.53 -10.54 -13.94
C MET A 66 -1.09 -12.00 -13.86
N GLY A 67 -2.06 -12.91 -13.79
CA GLY A 67 -1.80 -14.36 -13.70
C GLY A 67 -1.03 -14.74 -12.42
N LYS A 68 0.25 -15.15 -12.55
CA LYS A 68 1.10 -15.56 -11.43
C LYS A 68 1.80 -14.38 -10.72
N VAL A 69 1.55 -13.16 -11.17
CA VAL A 69 2.21 -11.95 -10.68
C VAL A 69 1.16 -10.91 -10.31
N THR A 70 1.42 -10.17 -9.24
CA THR A 70 0.62 -9.03 -8.84
C THR A 70 1.52 -7.83 -8.60
N PHE A 71 1.22 -6.74 -9.27
CA PHE A 71 1.81 -5.43 -8.97
C PHE A 71 0.88 -4.63 -8.08
N ALA A 72 1.45 -3.93 -7.13
CA ALA A 72 0.71 -3.00 -6.27
C ALA A 72 1.52 -1.73 -6.05
N HIS A 73 0.85 -0.67 -5.55
CA HIS A 73 1.55 0.51 -5.07
C HIS A 73 1.13 0.78 -3.62
N LEU A 74 2.11 0.94 -2.76
CA LEU A 74 1.93 1.49 -1.43
C LEU A 74 2.23 2.99 -1.42
N LEU A 75 1.43 3.72 -0.66
CA LEU A 75 1.65 5.12 -0.34
C LEU A 75 1.88 5.22 1.17
N ASP A 76 3.06 5.65 1.57
CA ASP A 76 3.37 6.06 2.94
C ASP A 76 3.34 7.60 3.07
N GLU A 77 3.86 8.15 4.17
CA GLU A 77 3.92 9.59 4.37
C GLU A 77 4.96 10.28 3.47
N THR A 78 5.96 9.54 2.98
CA THR A 78 7.10 10.06 2.24
C THR A 78 6.95 9.94 0.73
N GLY A 79 6.19 8.93 0.27
CA GLY A 79 6.04 8.71 -1.17
C GLY A 79 5.30 7.43 -1.53
N ARG A 80 5.39 7.08 -2.80
CA ARG A 80 4.74 5.89 -3.37
C ARG A 80 5.78 4.94 -3.90
N ILE A 81 5.72 3.67 -3.48
CA ILE A 81 6.61 2.61 -3.96
C ILE A 81 5.82 1.48 -4.61
N GLN A 82 6.38 0.90 -5.67
CA GLN A 82 5.81 -0.26 -6.33
C GLN A 82 6.17 -1.53 -5.57
N LEU A 83 5.24 -2.48 -5.52
CA LEU A 83 5.40 -3.82 -4.98
C LEU A 83 5.23 -4.86 -6.08
N TYR A 84 5.99 -5.93 -6.00
CA TYR A 84 5.92 -7.09 -6.87
C TYR A 84 5.72 -8.35 -6.06
N PHE A 85 4.57 -9.00 -6.24
CA PHE A 85 4.24 -10.28 -5.63
C PHE A 85 4.30 -11.37 -6.70
N GLN A 86 4.93 -12.48 -6.40
CA GLN A 86 5.02 -13.63 -7.28
C GLN A 86 4.49 -14.86 -6.56
N ARG A 87 3.62 -15.63 -7.23
CA ARG A 87 2.93 -16.79 -6.63
C ARG A 87 3.88 -17.79 -6.00
N ASP A 88 5.00 -18.05 -6.65
CA ASP A 88 5.95 -19.08 -6.23
C ASP A 88 6.91 -18.61 -5.12
N LEU A 89 6.93 -17.30 -4.81
CA LEU A 89 7.80 -16.69 -3.80
C LEU A 89 7.04 -16.12 -2.61
N THR A 90 5.88 -15.52 -2.87
CA THR A 90 5.11 -14.81 -1.84
C THR A 90 4.18 -15.76 -1.10
N PRO A 91 4.34 -15.95 0.22
CA PRO A 91 3.43 -16.78 1.01
C PRO A 91 1.99 -16.30 0.91
N LYS A 92 1.04 -17.25 0.94
CA LYS A 92 -0.39 -16.94 0.90
C LYS A 92 -0.82 -16.05 -0.28
N TYR A 93 -0.13 -16.15 -1.42
CA TYR A 93 -0.37 -15.34 -2.62
C TYR A 93 -1.85 -15.29 -3.03
N GLU A 94 -2.57 -16.40 -2.92
CA GLU A 94 -3.99 -16.46 -3.30
C GLU A 94 -4.89 -15.55 -2.44
N LEU A 95 -4.43 -15.16 -1.25
CA LEU A 95 -5.16 -14.24 -0.39
C LEU A 95 -5.00 -12.76 -0.80
N LEU A 96 -4.08 -12.43 -1.69
CA LEU A 96 -3.98 -11.08 -2.26
C LEU A 96 -5.28 -10.64 -2.95
N LYS A 97 -6.12 -11.60 -3.41
CA LYS A 97 -7.46 -11.31 -3.95
C LYS A 97 -8.43 -10.74 -2.91
N LYS A 98 -8.11 -10.86 -1.62
CA LYS A 98 -8.91 -10.32 -0.50
C LYS A 98 -8.50 -8.91 -0.09
N LEU A 99 -7.41 -8.41 -0.67
CA LEU A 99 -6.99 -7.02 -0.50
C LEU A 99 -7.80 -6.09 -1.41
N ASP A 100 -8.11 -4.93 -0.86
CA ASP A 100 -8.81 -3.85 -1.56
C ASP A 100 -7.97 -2.57 -1.55
N VAL A 101 -8.14 -1.74 -2.56
CA VAL A 101 -7.56 -0.38 -2.56
C VAL A 101 -8.09 0.40 -1.36
N GLY A 102 -7.17 0.98 -0.59
CA GLY A 102 -7.44 1.64 0.68
C GLY A 102 -6.93 0.86 1.89
N ASP A 103 -6.72 -0.45 1.79
CA ASP A 103 -6.14 -1.26 2.87
C ASP A 103 -4.75 -0.73 3.26
N ILE A 104 -4.36 -0.91 4.52
CA ILE A 104 -2.97 -0.68 4.95
C ILE A 104 -2.27 -2.02 5.01
N LEU A 105 -1.12 -2.09 4.38
CA LEU A 105 -0.33 -3.29 4.20
C LEU A 105 1.10 -3.06 4.66
N GLY A 106 1.68 -4.02 5.36
CA GLY A 106 3.10 -4.14 5.61
C GLY A 106 3.70 -5.22 4.74
N VAL A 107 4.87 -4.98 4.15
CA VAL A 107 5.58 -5.94 3.32
C VAL A 107 7.05 -6.01 3.68
N ARG A 108 7.64 -7.19 3.52
CA ARG A 108 9.09 -7.43 3.61
C ARG A 108 9.57 -8.01 2.29
N GLY A 109 10.76 -7.64 1.91
CA GLY A 109 11.37 -8.14 0.69
C GLY A 109 12.65 -7.41 0.37
N HIS A 110 13.08 -7.45 -0.86
CA HIS A 110 14.28 -6.76 -1.31
C HIS A 110 13.98 -5.85 -2.51
N PRO A 111 14.73 -4.74 -2.67
CA PRO A 111 14.56 -3.85 -3.81
C PRO A 111 15.06 -4.51 -5.11
N PHE A 112 14.43 -4.14 -6.21
CA PHE A 112 14.92 -4.39 -7.56
C PHE A 112 14.39 -3.33 -8.51
N THR A 113 14.94 -3.23 -9.72
CA THR A 113 14.40 -2.40 -10.79
C THR A 113 13.74 -3.27 -11.85
N THR A 114 12.55 -2.85 -12.28
CA THR A 114 11.84 -3.53 -13.38
C THR A 114 12.54 -3.32 -14.72
N LYS A 115 12.09 -4.00 -15.77
CA LYS A 115 12.55 -3.78 -17.16
C LYS A 115 12.41 -2.33 -17.64
N THR A 116 11.43 -1.61 -17.07
CA THR A 116 11.20 -0.19 -17.37
C THR A 116 11.99 0.74 -16.45
N GLY A 117 12.83 0.21 -15.55
CA GLY A 117 13.64 1.00 -14.60
C GLY A 117 12.89 1.49 -13.36
N GLU A 118 11.65 1.03 -13.11
CA GLU A 118 10.91 1.41 -11.90
C GLU A 118 11.43 0.66 -10.68
N VAL A 119 11.83 1.40 -9.64
CA VAL A 119 12.27 0.83 -8.36
C VAL A 119 11.09 0.18 -7.66
N THR A 120 11.23 -1.09 -7.33
CA THR A 120 10.16 -1.97 -6.87
C THR A 120 10.64 -2.84 -5.73
N VAL A 121 9.79 -3.16 -4.77
CA VAL A 121 10.08 -4.16 -3.73
C VAL A 121 9.53 -5.52 -4.17
N LYS A 122 10.42 -6.52 -4.33
CA LYS A 122 10.04 -7.92 -4.51
C LYS A 122 9.62 -8.48 -3.16
N VAL A 123 8.33 -8.77 -3.02
CA VAL A 123 7.73 -9.11 -1.74
C VAL A 123 7.95 -10.59 -1.41
N LEU A 124 8.65 -10.83 -0.31
CA LEU A 124 8.89 -12.16 0.25
C LEU A 124 7.92 -12.51 1.38
N ASP A 125 7.39 -11.50 2.08
CA ASP A 125 6.37 -11.66 3.11
C ASP A 125 5.48 -10.43 3.20
N TRP A 126 4.22 -10.61 3.65
CA TRP A 126 3.25 -9.53 3.75
C TRP A 126 2.24 -9.73 4.87
N THR A 127 1.77 -8.63 5.44
CA THR A 127 0.80 -8.62 6.53
C THR A 127 -0.24 -7.53 6.28
N PRO A 128 -1.55 -7.86 6.25
CA PRO A 128 -2.59 -6.85 6.27
C PRO A 128 -2.62 -6.20 7.65
N LEU A 129 -2.44 -4.89 7.71
CA LEU A 129 -2.41 -4.11 8.95
C LEU A 129 -3.77 -3.52 9.28
N VAL A 130 -4.46 -2.98 8.27
CA VAL A 130 -5.81 -2.42 8.41
C VAL A 130 -6.63 -2.72 7.18
N LYS A 131 -7.83 -3.26 7.37
CA LYS A 131 -8.83 -3.40 6.31
C LYS A 131 -9.65 -2.12 6.18
N SER A 132 -9.63 -1.52 4.99
CA SER A 132 -10.48 -0.37 4.66
C SER A 132 -11.91 -0.86 4.35
N LEU A 133 -12.83 -0.72 5.29
CA LEU A 133 -14.21 -1.18 5.12
C LEU A 133 -15.04 -0.31 4.17
N HIS A 134 -14.70 0.97 4.09
CA HIS A 134 -15.34 1.90 3.16
C HIS A 134 -14.41 2.20 1.97
N PRO A 135 -14.93 2.18 0.73
CA PRO A 135 -14.13 2.56 -0.43
C PRO A 135 -13.67 4.02 -0.33
N LEU A 136 -12.46 4.29 -0.78
CA LEU A 136 -12.01 5.67 -0.94
C LEU A 136 -12.80 6.34 -2.07
N PRO A 137 -13.03 7.66 -1.99
CA PRO A 137 -13.60 8.43 -3.10
C PRO A 137 -12.78 8.23 -4.39
N ASP A 138 -13.46 8.30 -5.55
CA ASP A 138 -12.83 8.06 -6.85
C ASP A 138 -11.61 8.95 -7.07
N LYS A 139 -10.50 8.32 -7.41
CA LYS A 139 -9.20 8.98 -7.65
C LYS A 139 -9.25 10.04 -8.75
N TRP A 140 -10.15 9.89 -9.73
CA TRP A 140 -10.19 10.74 -10.91
C TRP A 140 -10.83 12.10 -10.68
N HIS A 141 -11.69 12.20 -9.66
CA HIS A 141 -12.42 13.44 -9.38
C HIS A 141 -12.03 14.08 -8.06
N GLY A 142 -11.26 13.37 -7.22
CA GLY A 142 -10.94 13.80 -5.86
C GLY A 142 -12.21 14.01 -5.03
N LEU A 143 -12.04 14.40 -3.79
CA LEU A 143 -13.15 14.87 -2.96
C LEU A 143 -13.34 16.36 -3.23
N ARG A 144 -14.27 16.75 -4.14
CA ARG A 144 -14.49 18.15 -4.54
C ARG A 144 -15.52 18.87 -3.67
N ASP A 145 -16.49 18.15 -3.16
CA ASP A 145 -17.54 18.71 -2.31
C ASP A 145 -16.95 19.28 -1.01
N LYS A 146 -17.09 20.59 -0.82
CA LYS A 146 -16.51 21.31 0.34
C LYS A 146 -17.10 20.83 1.67
N GLU A 147 -18.40 20.54 1.72
CA GLU A 147 -19.06 20.03 2.92
C GLU A 147 -18.49 18.67 3.32
N VAL A 148 -18.38 17.74 2.38
CA VAL A 148 -17.82 16.42 2.63
C VAL A 148 -16.35 16.53 3.05
N ARG A 149 -15.55 17.40 2.41
CA ARG A 149 -14.16 17.66 2.77
C ARG A 149 -13.99 18.18 4.19
N TYR A 150 -14.89 19.03 4.64
CA TYR A 150 -14.83 19.58 6.00
C TYR A 150 -15.37 18.61 7.06
N ARG A 151 -16.43 17.87 6.76
CA ARG A 151 -17.02 16.88 7.67
C ARG A 151 -16.20 15.60 7.77
N GLN A 152 -15.58 15.19 6.67
CA GLN A 152 -14.74 13.97 6.59
C GLN A 152 -13.30 14.33 6.24
N ARG A 153 -12.67 15.15 7.08
CA ARG A 153 -11.31 15.67 6.87
C ARG A 153 -10.29 14.56 6.62
N TYR A 154 -10.44 13.41 7.25
CA TYR A 154 -9.58 12.26 7.07
C TYR A 154 -9.58 11.76 5.61
N LEU A 155 -10.71 11.79 4.90
CA LEU A 155 -10.77 11.45 3.47
C LEU A 155 -10.06 12.50 2.62
N ASP A 156 -10.27 13.78 2.92
CA ASP A 156 -9.62 14.89 2.23
C ASP A 156 -8.09 14.79 2.33
N LEU A 157 -7.55 14.45 3.51
CA LEU A 157 -6.13 14.23 3.73
C LEU A 157 -5.57 13.00 2.99
N ILE A 158 -6.40 11.98 2.74
CA ILE A 158 -5.99 10.78 2.01
C ILE A 158 -5.93 11.06 0.50
N VAL A 159 -6.94 11.74 -0.05
CA VAL A 159 -7.11 11.85 -1.51
C VAL A 159 -6.55 13.13 -2.13
N ASN A 160 -6.34 14.19 -1.34
CA ASN A 160 -5.85 15.50 -1.78
C ASN A 160 -4.46 15.80 -1.18
N PRO A 161 -3.37 15.53 -1.92
CA PRO A 161 -2.00 15.71 -1.42
C PRO A 161 -1.69 17.15 -0.97
N GLU A 162 -2.21 18.15 -1.70
CA GLU A 162 -2.04 19.58 -1.37
C GLU A 162 -2.62 19.94 -0.01
N VAL A 163 -3.75 19.35 0.38
CA VAL A 163 -4.37 19.57 1.69
C VAL A 163 -3.52 18.95 2.78
N ARG A 164 -3.00 17.74 2.55
CA ARG A 164 -2.09 17.07 3.49
C ARG A 164 -0.84 17.90 3.77
N GLU A 165 -0.26 18.49 2.74
CA GLU A 165 0.92 19.35 2.88
C GLU A 165 0.62 20.61 3.73
N VAL A 166 -0.53 21.24 3.54
CA VAL A 166 -0.95 22.38 4.37
C VAL A 166 -1.06 21.99 5.84
N PHE A 167 -1.69 20.85 6.15
CA PHE A 167 -1.82 20.38 7.53
C PHE A 167 -0.49 19.96 8.13
N ARG A 168 0.41 19.38 7.34
CA ARG A 168 1.76 19.05 7.78
C ARG A 168 2.52 20.32 8.20
N ARG A 169 2.57 21.33 7.34
CA ARG A 169 3.21 22.63 7.65
C ARG A 169 2.59 23.29 8.89
N ARG A 170 1.28 23.21 9.05
CA ARG A 170 0.62 23.74 10.26
C ARG A 170 1.07 23.03 11.53
N SER A 171 1.38 21.74 11.47
CA SER A 171 1.85 20.97 12.64
C SER A 171 3.31 21.21 12.96
N GLU A 172 4.09 21.79 12.02
CA GLU A 172 5.50 22.15 12.19
C GLU A 172 5.71 23.54 12.82
N ILE A 173 4.65 24.40 12.85
CA ILE A 173 4.63 25.74 13.45
C ILE A 173 4.25 25.66 14.93
#